data_de2fe5009ee75cb2268c24e6faa5347d
#
_entry.id   de2fe5009ee75cb2268c24e6faa5347d
#
_cell.length_a   1.000
_cell.length_b   1.000
_cell.length_c   1.000
_cell.angle_alpha   90.00
_cell.angle_beta   90.00
_cell.angle_gamma   90.00
#
_symmetry.space_group_name_H-M   'P 1'
#
loop_
_entity.id
_entity.type
_entity.pdbx_description
1 polymer ?
#
loop_
_entity_poly.entity_id
_entity_poly.type
_entity_poly.pdbx_seq_one_letter_code
_entity_poly.pdbx_strand_id
1 'polypeptide(L)'
;PGLASVEPQTAIDLVEAMDGEMKQQMTGRLIEGLTDYYVNFATDYVMDMAENGDPNVAQYMKRLAKEVMETTGLEGGLNWVEGLEEGALQATALRGVANEYANERPEEAAKWAEQFIGNDQNSEVFGEIVRQWGNEEAASAWVDSLQPSRGQQSAISAVYGFKGAKTPEKALQEIQSMPPSPNKDFALNGFISGLAGQDGEAAVAW
;
A
#
# COMPACT_ATOMS: atom_id res chain seq x y z
N PRO A 1 4.09 -14.70 -25.46
CA PRO A 1 2.77 -14.80 -24.85
C PRO A 1 2.58 -16.17 -24.25
N GLY A 2 2.24 -16.22 -22.98
CA GLY A 2 2.02 -17.46 -22.25
C GLY A 2 0.58 -17.99 -22.43
N LEU A 3 0.25 -19.12 -21.80
CA LEU A 3 -1.08 -19.73 -21.85
C LEU A 3 -2.17 -18.74 -21.36
N ALA A 4 -1.88 -17.91 -20.38
CA ALA A 4 -2.80 -16.89 -19.84
C ALA A 4 -3.32 -15.91 -20.90
N SER A 5 -2.54 -15.63 -21.96
CA SER A 5 -2.96 -14.71 -23.04
C SER A 5 -3.86 -15.33 -24.10
N VAL A 6 -3.91 -16.66 -24.16
CA VAL A 6 -4.66 -17.41 -25.21
C VAL A 6 -5.85 -18.14 -24.61
N GLU A 7 -5.66 -18.78 -23.46
CA GLU A 7 -6.65 -19.60 -22.77
C GLU A 7 -6.63 -19.31 -21.25
N PRO A 8 -7.13 -18.13 -20.81
CA PRO A 8 -7.01 -17.69 -19.41
C PRO A 8 -7.62 -18.69 -18.42
N GLN A 9 -8.77 -19.27 -18.72
CA GLN A 9 -9.41 -20.23 -17.82
C GLN A 9 -8.56 -21.51 -17.67
N THR A 10 -8.01 -22.04 -18.77
CA THR A 10 -7.11 -23.21 -18.72
C THR A 10 -5.86 -22.92 -17.89
N ALA A 11 -5.33 -21.69 -17.96
CA ALA A 11 -4.19 -21.28 -17.16
C ALA A 11 -4.53 -21.24 -15.65
N ILE A 12 -5.71 -20.73 -15.31
CA ILE A 12 -6.23 -20.75 -13.92
C ILE A 12 -6.36 -22.19 -13.43
N ASP A 13 -7.06 -23.05 -14.18
CA ASP A 13 -7.31 -24.44 -13.79
C ASP A 13 -6.01 -25.20 -13.53
N LEU A 14 -4.98 -24.94 -14.33
CA LEU A 14 -3.66 -25.54 -14.12
C LEU A 14 -2.99 -25.07 -12.84
N VAL A 15 -3.07 -23.79 -12.50
CA VAL A 15 -2.49 -23.24 -11.27
C VAL A 15 -3.28 -23.71 -10.05
N GLU A 16 -4.62 -23.75 -10.14
CA GLU A 16 -5.48 -24.25 -9.07
C GLU A 16 -5.27 -25.74 -8.75
N ALA A 17 -4.82 -26.54 -9.73
CA ALA A 17 -4.47 -27.94 -9.54
C ALA A 17 -3.10 -28.14 -8.86
N MET A 18 -2.32 -27.07 -8.64
CA MET A 18 -1.03 -27.12 -7.94
C MET A 18 -1.20 -26.95 -6.43
N ASP A 19 -0.16 -27.36 -5.67
CA ASP A 19 -0.15 -27.24 -4.21
C ASP A 19 1.11 -26.50 -3.71
N GLY A 20 1.04 -26.01 -2.48
CA GLY A 20 2.17 -25.47 -1.73
C GLY A 20 2.83 -24.24 -2.38
N GLU A 21 4.14 -24.13 -2.22
CA GLU A 21 4.92 -22.98 -2.71
C GLU A 21 4.84 -22.80 -4.23
N MET A 22 4.73 -23.91 -4.97
CA MET A 22 4.62 -23.86 -6.43
C MET A 22 3.33 -23.17 -6.86
N LYS A 23 2.19 -23.48 -6.23
CA LYS A 23 0.91 -22.79 -6.47
C LYS A 23 1.07 -21.30 -6.23
N GLN A 24 1.63 -20.92 -5.08
CA GLN A 24 1.79 -19.51 -4.70
C GLN A 24 2.66 -18.73 -5.72
N GLN A 25 3.78 -19.31 -6.15
CA GLN A 25 4.65 -18.69 -7.16
C GLN A 25 3.95 -18.56 -8.51
N MET A 26 3.26 -19.62 -8.93
CA MET A 26 2.57 -19.63 -10.23
C MET A 26 1.35 -18.72 -10.25
N THR A 27 0.62 -18.58 -9.12
CA THR A 27 -0.47 -17.60 -8.98
C THR A 27 0.04 -16.19 -9.25
N GLY A 28 1.17 -15.80 -8.67
CA GLY A 28 1.75 -14.47 -8.93
C GLY A 28 2.05 -14.23 -10.41
N ARG A 29 2.65 -15.21 -11.10
CA ARG A 29 2.93 -15.13 -12.54
C ARG A 29 1.67 -15.19 -13.41
N LEU A 30 0.65 -15.88 -12.93
CA LEU A 30 -0.63 -15.95 -13.63
C LEU A 30 -1.32 -14.57 -13.58
N ILE A 31 -1.32 -13.90 -12.43
CA ILE A 31 -1.86 -12.54 -12.28
C ILE A 31 -1.16 -11.59 -13.26
N GLU A 32 0.19 -11.58 -13.31
CA GLU A 32 0.96 -10.81 -14.30
C GLU A 32 0.46 -11.09 -15.74
N GLY A 33 0.48 -12.36 -16.12
CA GLY A 33 0.11 -12.74 -17.49
C GLY A 33 -1.37 -12.53 -17.84
N LEU A 34 -2.28 -12.52 -16.86
CA LEU A 34 -3.68 -12.18 -17.08
C LEU A 34 -3.84 -10.66 -17.22
N THR A 35 -3.17 -9.87 -16.38
CA THR A 35 -3.30 -8.41 -16.36
C THR A 35 -2.82 -7.79 -17.68
N ASP A 36 -1.78 -8.33 -18.30
CA ASP A 36 -1.27 -7.86 -19.60
C ASP A 36 -2.34 -7.82 -20.72
N TYR A 37 -3.34 -8.69 -20.63
CA TYR A 37 -4.35 -8.86 -21.68
C TYR A 37 -5.79 -8.71 -21.19
N TYR A 38 -6.06 -8.99 -19.92
CA TYR A 38 -7.41 -9.15 -19.37
C TYR A 38 -7.50 -8.66 -17.92
N VAL A 39 -7.34 -7.35 -17.68
CA VAL A 39 -7.38 -6.74 -16.32
C VAL A 39 -8.60 -7.19 -15.52
N ASN A 40 -9.80 -7.16 -16.14
CA ASN A 40 -11.04 -7.55 -15.44
C ASN A 40 -10.99 -9.03 -15.04
N PHE A 41 -10.47 -9.89 -15.89
CA PHE A 41 -10.37 -11.33 -15.61
C PHE A 41 -9.37 -11.62 -14.47
N ALA A 42 -8.24 -10.88 -14.45
CA ALA A 42 -7.28 -10.94 -13.34
C ALA A 42 -7.91 -10.45 -12.03
N THR A 43 -8.72 -9.40 -12.12
CA THR A 43 -9.46 -8.85 -10.97
C THR A 43 -10.46 -9.87 -10.42
N ASP A 44 -11.31 -10.44 -11.28
CA ASP A 44 -12.30 -11.44 -10.90
C ASP A 44 -11.62 -12.65 -10.25
N TYR A 45 -10.50 -13.12 -10.80
CA TYR A 45 -9.72 -14.22 -10.23
C TYR A 45 -9.22 -13.93 -8.80
N VAL A 46 -8.72 -12.74 -8.53
CA VAL A 46 -8.29 -12.35 -7.17
C VAL A 46 -9.48 -12.17 -6.23
N MET A 47 -10.61 -11.68 -6.74
CA MET A 47 -11.84 -11.56 -5.96
C MET A 47 -12.41 -12.94 -5.58
N ASP A 48 -12.43 -13.90 -6.52
CA ASP A 48 -12.83 -15.29 -6.26
C ASP A 48 -11.95 -15.95 -5.19
N MET A 49 -10.63 -15.69 -5.20
CA MET A 49 -9.73 -16.16 -4.13
C MET A 49 -10.12 -15.60 -2.76
N ALA A 50 -10.56 -14.36 -2.70
CA ALA A 50 -11.00 -13.76 -1.44
C ALA A 50 -12.28 -14.41 -0.92
N GLU A 51 -13.24 -14.68 -1.80
CA GLU A 51 -14.48 -15.38 -1.45
C GLU A 51 -14.21 -16.81 -0.95
N ASN A 52 -13.19 -17.46 -1.51
CA ASN A 52 -12.74 -18.79 -1.09
C ASN A 52 -11.81 -18.77 0.14
N GLY A 53 -11.50 -17.60 0.70
CA GLY A 53 -10.72 -17.45 1.92
C GLY A 53 -9.22 -17.72 1.77
N ASP A 54 -8.64 -17.46 0.58
CA ASP A 54 -7.20 -17.62 0.38
C ASP A 54 -6.43 -16.65 1.29
N PRO A 55 -5.52 -17.15 2.16
CA PRO A 55 -4.78 -16.31 3.11
C PRO A 55 -3.83 -15.30 2.45
N ASN A 56 -3.48 -15.50 1.19
CA ASN A 56 -2.54 -14.66 0.45
C ASN A 56 -3.24 -13.59 -0.40
N VAL A 57 -4.57 -13.51 -0.38
CA VAL A 57 -5.33 -12.61 -1.26
C VAL A 57 -4.88 -11.15 -1.18
N ALA A 58 -4.51 -10.66 0.02
CA ALA A 58 -4.01 -9.30 0.17
C ALA A 58 -2.68 -9.06 -0.58
N GLN A 59 -1.82 -10.08 -0.63
CA GLN A 59 -0.57 -10.02 -1.39
C GLN A 59 -0.85 -10.04 -2.90
N TYR A 60 -1.80 -10.87 -3.33
CA TYR A 60 -2.22 -10.97 -4.72
C TYR A 60 -2.90 -9.68 -5.20
N MET A 61 -3.74 -9.06 -4.37
CA MET A 61 -4.36 -7.77 -4.69
C MET A 61 -3.32 -6.65 -4.83
N LYS A 62 -2.30 -6.61 -3.96
CA LYS A 62 -1.19 -5.66 -4.11
C LYS A 62 -0.43 -5.86 -5.43
N ARG A 63 -0.17 -7.12 -5.78
CA ARG A 63 0.50 -7.44 -7.04
C ARG A 63 -0.35 -7.01 -8.22
N LEU A 64 -1.64 -7.36 -8.22
CA LEU A 64 -2.59 -6.95 -9.25
C LEU A 64 -2.61 -5.42 -9.42
N ALA A 65 -2.68 -4.66 -8.34
CA ALA A 65 -2.65 -3.20 -8.39
C ALA A 65 -1.40 -2.66 -9.09
N LYS A 66 -0.23 -3.22 -8.79
CA LYS A 66 1.03 -2.86 -9.45
C LYS A 66 0.98 -3.19 -10.95
N GLU A 67 0.61 -4.43 -11.32
CA GLU A 67 0.53 -4.85 -12.71
C GLU A 67 -0.48 -4.02 -13.52
N VAL A 68 -1.63 -3.67 -12.91
CA VAL A 68 -2.62 -2.78 -13.54
C VAL A 68 -2.01 -1.41 -13.82
N MET A 69 -1.29 -0.82 -12.86
CA MET A 69 -0.62 0.46 -13.04
C MET A 69 0.44 0.39 -14.16
N GLU A 70 1.24 -0.67 -14.21
CA GLU A 70 2.27 -0.87 -15.24
C GLU A 70 1.66 -1.07 -16.65
N THR A 71 0.54 -1.81 -16.72
CA THR A 71 -0.09 -2.16 -18.00
C THR A 71 -0.98 -1.04 -18.56
N THR A 72 -1.77 -0.37 -17.69
CA THR A 72 -2.77 0.61 -18.12
C THR A 72 -2.34 2.05 -17.89
N GLY A 73 -1.20 2.26 -17.25
CA GLY A 73 -0.72 3.57 -16.82
C GLY A 73 -1.52 4.15 -15.65
N LEU A 74 -1.14 5.35 -15.24
CA LEU A 74 -1.71 6.00 -14.06
C LEU A 74 -3.23 6.16 -14.15
N GLU A 75 -3.75 6.73 -15.25
CA GLU A 75 -5.19 6.97 -15.41
C GLU A 75 -5.99 5.66 -15.38
N GLY A 76 -5.48 4.62 -16.05
CA GLY A 76 -6.13 3.30 -16.04
C GLY A 76 -6.14 2.67 -14.66
N GLY A 77 -5.04 2.75 -13.92
CA GLY A 77 -4.94 2.22 -12.55
C GLY A 77 -5.85 2.96 -11.56
N LEU A 78 -5.94 4.30 -11.65
CA LEU A 78 -6.85 5.09 -10.82
C LEU A 78 -8.32 4.73 -11.10
N ASN A 79 -8.72 4.69 -12.38
CA ASN A 79 -10.07 4.30 -12.76
C ASN A 79 -10.42 2.87 -12.33
N TRP A 80 -9.46 1.95 -12.43
CA TRP A 80 -9.65 0.56 -12.00
C TRP A 80 -9.93 0.47 -10.50
N VAL A 81 -9.10 1.09 -9.66
CA VAL A 81 -9.24 0.97 -8.21
C VAL A 81 -10.47 1.69 -7.66
N GLU A 82 -10.89 2.79 -8.29
CA GLU A 82 -12.12 3.50 -7.95
C GLU A 82 -13.38 2.73 -8.36
N GLY A 83 -13.27 1.86 -9.36
CA GLY A 83 -14.34 0.96 -9.80
C GLY A 83 -14.52 -0.30 -8.97
N LEU A 84 -13.61 -0.62 -8.04
CA LEU A 84 -13.76 -1.78 -7.15
C LEU A 84 -14.82 -1.51 -6.07
N GLU A 85 -15.51 -2.57 -5.64
CA GLU A 85 -16.44 -2.48 -4.52
C GLU A 85 -15.72 -2.07 -3.22
N GLU A 86 -16.35 -1.18 -2.44
CA GLU A 86 -15.79 -0.72 -1.17
C GLU A 86 -15.59 -1.88 -0.19
N GLY A 87 -14.39 -1.96 0.38
CA GLY A 87 -14.04 -3.01 1.32
C GLY A 87 -12.54 -3.18 1.51
N ALA A 88 -12.16 -4.22 2.26
CA ALA A 88 -10.76 -4.48 2.60
C ALA A 88 -9.87 -4.72 1.36
N LEU A 89 -10.41 -5.31 0.29
CA LEU A 89 -9.66 -5.54 -0.95
C LEU A 89 -9.47 -4.26 -1.73
N GLN A 90 -10.48 -3.40 -1.86
CA GLN A 90 -10.32 -2.08 -2.44
C GLN A 90 -9.29 -1.26 -1.65
N ALA A 91 -9.37 -1.26 -0.32
CA ALA A 91 -8.39 -0.57 0.52
C ALA A 91 -6.95 -1.10 0.29
N THR A 92 -6.80 -2.40 0.06
CA THR A 92 -5.51 -3.00 -0.29
C THR A 92 -5.04 -2.59 -1.69
N ALA A 93 -5.94 -2.56 -2.65
CA ALA A 93 -5.67 -2.09 -4.02
C ALA A 93 -5.31 -0.60 -4.04
N LEU A 94 -6.06 0.25 -3.31
CA LEU A 94 -5.76 1.67 -3.14
C LEU A 94 -4.34 1.91 -2.60
N ARG A 95 -3.89 1.11 -1.63
CA ARG A 95 -2.51 1.18 -1.13
C ARG A 95 -1.49 0.82 -2.20
N GLY A 96 -1.77 -0.21 -3.00
CA GLY A 96 -0.91 -0.60 -4.13
C GLY A 96 -0.80 0.52 -5.17
N VAL A 97 -1.92 1.08 -5.58
CA VAL A 97 -1.98 2.23 -6.51
C VAL A 97 -1.28 3.45 -5.92
N ALA A 98 -1.52 3.78 -4.63
CA ALA A 98 -0.88 4.89 -3.95
C ALA A 98 0.64 4.76 -3.92
N ASN A 99 1.16 3.54 -3.73
CA ASN A 99 2.58 3.25 -3.77
C ASN A 99 3.19 3.63 -5.11
N GLU A 100 2.64 3.11 -6.21
CA GLU A 100 3.13 3.36 -7.56
C GLU A 100 2.95 4.85 -7.95
N TYR A 101 1.79 5.43 -7.63
CA TYR A 101 1.53 6.85 -7.92
C TYR A 101 2.49 7.78 -7.19
N ALA A 102 2.70 7.57 -5.89
CA ALA A 102 3.57 8.41 -5.08
C ALA A 102 5.06 8.24 -5.41
N ASN A 103 5.47 7.07 -5.91
CA ASN A 103 6.82 6.86 -6.40
C ASN A 103 7.16 7.76 -7.60
N GLU A 104 6.19 8.03 -8.48
CA GLU A 104 6.37 8.86 -9.66
C GLU A 104 6.01 10.33 -9.42
N ARG A 105 4.89 10.59 -8.73
CA ARG A 105 4.28 11.92 -8.58
C ARG A 105 3.68 12.12 -7.19
N PRO A 106 4.52 12.27 -6.15
CA PRO A 106 4.06 12.28 -4.76
C PRO A 106 3.08 13.41 -4.42
N GLU A 107 3.26 14.62 -4.96
CA GLU A 107 2.35 15.74 -4.71
C GLU A 107 0.97 15.54 -5.35
N GLU A 108 0.92 14.90 -6.52
CA GLU A 108 -0.35 14.59 -7.18
C GLU A 108 -1.05 13.42 -6.46
N ALA A 109 -0.30 12.40 -6.04
CA ALA A 109 -0.80 11.29 -5.24
C ALA A 109 -1.37 11.76 -3.91
N ALA A 110 -0.72 12.73 -3.26
CA ALA A 110 -1.18 13.35 -2.02
C ALA A 110 -2.55 14.02 -2.20
N LYS A 111 -2.73 14.82 -3.26
CA LYS A 111 -4.02 15.44 -3.58
C LYS A 111 -5.10 14.41 -3.90
N TRP A 112 -4.75 13.37 -4.65
CA TRP A 112 -5.68 12.28 -4.95
C TRP A 112 -6.14 11.57 -3.68
N ALA A 113 -5.24 11.33 -2.74
CA ALA A 113 -5.56 10.65 -1.49
C ALA A 113 -6.53 11.42 -0.60
N GLU A 114 -6.56 12.76 -0.66
CA GLU A 114 -7.40 13.59 0.20
C GLU A 114 -8.90 13.29 0.05
N GLN A 115 -9.36 12.75 -1.08
CA GLN A 115 -10.74 12.29 -1.25
C GLN A 115 -11.12 11.16 -0.28
N PHE A 116 -10.14 10.40 0.22
CA PHE A 116 -10.35 9.27 1.13
C PHE A 116 -10.20 9.64 2.61
N ILE A 117 -9.95 10.92 2.96
CA ILE A 117 -9.62 11.34 4.33
C ILE A 117 -10.67 10.97 5.37
N GLY A 118 -11.92 10.86 4.95
CA GLY A 118 -13.07 10.49 5.80
C GLY A 118 -13.33 8.99 5.92
N ASN A 119 -12.59 8.14 5.21
CA ASN A 119 -12.77 6.69 5.22
C ASN A 119 -11.61 6.02 5.99
N ASP A 120 -11.90 5.55 7.21
CA ASP A 120 -10.91 4.91 8.08
C ASP A 120 -10.30 3.63 7.47
N GLN A 121 -11.03 2.91 6.61
CA GLN A 121 -10.50 1.72 5.93
C GLN A 121 -9.37 2.07 4.95
N ASN A 122 -9.41 3.26 4.37
CA ASN A 122 -8.43 3.74 3.41
C ASN A 122 -7.29 4.55 4.06
N SER A 123 -7.25 4.61 5.39
CA SER A 123 -6.26 5.42 6.14
C SER A 123 -4.80 5.09 5.82
N GLU A 124 -4.48 3.84 5.50
CA GLU A 124 -3.13 3.41 5.16
C GLU A 124 -2.58 3.98 3.84
N VAL A 125 -3.46 4.45 2.95
CA VAL A 125 -3.07 5.13 1.70
C VAL A 125 -2.16 6.33 1.99
N PHE A 126 -2.48 7.10 3.02
CA PHE A 126 -1.73 8.29 3.42
C PHE A 126 -0.31 7.97 3.90
N GLY A 127 -0.18 6.92 4.71
CA GLY A 127 1.12 6.43 5.16
C GLY A 127 1.96 5.87 3.99
N GLU A 128 1.31 5.20 3.02
CA GLU A 128 1.99 4.67 1.85
C GLU A 128 2.60 5.78 0.99
N ILE A 129 1.84 6.84 0.74
CA ILE A 129 2.32 8.02 -0.01
C ILE A 129 3.54 8.62 0.67
N VAL A 130 3.48 8.85 1.99
CA VAL A 130 4.62 9.37 2.75
C VAL A 130 5.85 8.47 2.60
N ARG A 131 5.68 7.15 2.66
CA ARG A 131 6.79 6.20 2.51
C ARG A 131 7.51 6.29 1.16
N GLN A 132 6.80 6.66 0.10
CA GLN A 132 7.37 6.82 -1.24
C GLN A 132 7.87 8.25 -1.50
N TRP A 133 7.51 9.22 -0.65
CA TRP A 133 7.86 10.63 -0.86
C TRP A 133 9.34 10.89 -0.49
N GLY A 134 10.18 11.02 -1.47
CA GLY A 134 11.62 11.22 -1.26
C GLY A 134 12.02 12.53 -0.57
N ASN A 135 11.11 13.52 -0.51
CA ASN A 135 11.30 14.81 0.15
C ASN A 135 10.58 14.83 1.51
N GLU A 136 11.31 14.62 2.60
CA GLU A 136 10.78 14.58 3.97
C GLU A 136 10.11 15.89 4.40
N GLU A 137 10.64 17.04 4.00
CA GLU A 137 10.09 18.36 4.36
C GLU A 137 8.73 18.58 3.69
N ALA A 138 8.62 18.28 2.40
CA ALA A 138 7.37 18.38 1.67
C ALA A 138 6.31 17.40 2.20
N ALA A 139 6.70 16.16 2.48
CA ALA A 139 5.81 15.16 3.07
C ALA A 139 5.31 15.60 4.45
N SER A 140 6.19 16.10 5.32
CA SER A 140 5.81 16.62 6.64
C SER A 140 4.85 17.80 6.55
N ALA A 141 5.11 18.74 5.66
CA ALA A 141 4.25 19.90 5.43
C ALA A 141 2.84 19.48 4.94
N TRP A 142 2.76 18.48 4.05
CA TRP A 142 1.48 17.93 3.64
C TRP A 142 0.72 17.29 4.81
N VAL A 143 1.40 16.44 5.60
CA VAL A 143 0.80 15.76 6.75
C VAL A 143 0.26 16.76 7.78
N ASP A 144 0.98 17.87 8.02
CA ASP A 144 0.56 18.95 8.91
C ASP A 144 -0.68 19.70 8.38
N SER A 145 -0.89 19.71 7.07
CA SER A 145 -2.05 20.34 6.43
C SER A 145 -3.32 19.50 6.46
N LEU A 146 -3.19 18.18 6.70
CA LEU A 146 -4.33 17.25 6.72
C LEU A 146 -5.27 17.51 7.91
N GLN A 147 -6.56 17.31 7.68
CA GLN A 147 -7.54 17.32 8.78
C GLN A 147 -7.29 16.14 9.73
N PRO A 148 -7.57 16.31 11.04
CA PRO A 148 -7.46 15.23 12.01
C PRO A 148 -8.30 14.01 11.60
N SER A 149 -7.63 12.89 11.36
CA SER A 149 -8.24 11.66 10.84
C SER A 149 -7.32 10.46 11.06
N ARG A 150 -7.81 9.26 10.81
CA ARG A 150 -6.98 8.05 10.75
C ARG A 150 -5.94 8.14 9.64
N GLY A 151 -6.27 8.76 8.50
CA GLY A 151 -5.33 9.00 7.40
C GLY A 151 -4.16 9.88 7.83
N GLN A 152 -4.43 11.01 8.51
CA GLN A 152 -3.37 11.84 9.07
C GLN A 152 -2.51 11.06 10.08
N GLN A 153 -3.09 10.26 10.93
CA GLN A 153 -2.37 9.44 11.92
C GLN A 153 -1.44 8.42 11.24
N SER A 154 -1.91 7.74 10.19
CA SER A 154 -1.09 6.84 9.38
C SER A 154 0.09 7.57 8.73
N ALA A 155 -0.15 8.75 8.17
CA ALA A 155 0.88 9.59 7.58
C ALA A 155 1.91 10.09 8.62
N ILE A 156 1.47 10.51 9.81
CA ILE A 156 2.35 10.88 10.94
C ILE A 156 3.25 9.71 11.31
N SER A 157 2.69 8.51 11.45
CA SER A 157 3.47 7.31 11.75
C SER A 157 4.56 7.06 10.69
N ALA A 158 4.24 7.24 9.41
CA ALA A 158 5.20 7.07 8.32
C ALA A 158 6.31 8.14 8.36
N VAL A 159 5.99 9.43 8.61
CA VAL A 159 6.98 10.51 8.76
C VAL A 159 7.95 10.20 9.90
N TYR A 160 7.43 9.82 11.06
CA TYR A 160 8.29 9.51 12.21
C TYR A 160 9.02 8.18 12.08
N GLY A 161 8.53 7.26 11.24
CA GLY A 161 9.29 6.09 10.80
C GLY A 161 10.57 6.48 10.07
N PHE A 162 10.48 7.41 9.11
CA PHE A 162 11.66 7.96 8.44
C PHE A 162 12.60 8.68 9.39
N LYS A 163 12.06 9.58 10.21
CA LYS A 163 12.87 10.35 11.17
C LYS A 163 13.55 9.44 12.17
N GLY A 164 12.87 8.39 12.65
CA GLY A 164 13.45 7.38 13.54
C GLY A 164 14.63 6.63 12.92
N ALA A 165 14.53 6.32 11.64
CA ALA A 165 15.61 5.65 10.92
C ALA A 165 16.81 6.57 10.59
N LYS A 166 16.57 7.87 10.31
CA LYS A 166 17.61 8.78 9.82
C LYS A 166 18.18 9.72 10.88
N THR A 167 17.35 10.22 11.77
CA THR A 167 17.70 11.27 12.76
C THR A 167 17.02 11.01 14.11
N PRO A 168 17.32 9.88 14.78
CA PRO A 168 16.56 9.42 15.95
C PRO A 168 16.55 10.42 17.11
N GLU A 169 17.66 11.07 17.42
CA GLU A 169 17.71 12.02 18.54
C GLU A 169 16.80 13.24 18.29
N LYS A 170 16.81 13.76 17.06
CA LYS A 170 15.94 14.88 16.67
C LYS A 170 14.48 14.48 16.69
N ALA A 171 14.15 13.33 16.12
CA ALA A 171 12.79 12.80 16.10
C ALA A 171 12.24 12.63 17.52
N LEU A 172 13.06 12.09 18.44
CA LEU A 172 12.64 11.92 19.82
C LEU A 172 12.38 13.25 20.52
N GLN A 173 13.22 14.28 20.31
CA GLN A 173 13.03 15.62 20.87
C GLN A 173 11.71 16.25 20.36
N GLU A 174 11.41 16.09 19.06
CA GLU A 174 10.15 16.55 18.47
C GLU A 174 8.96 15.86 19.14
N ILE A 175 8.99 14.51 19.27
CA ILE A 175 7.92 13.73 19.90
C ILE A 175 7.73 14.13 21.38
N GLN A 176 8.81 14.30 22.12
CA GLN A 176 8.74 14.72 23.52
C GLN A 176 8.08 16.08 23.69
N SER A 177 8.29 17.01 22.76
CA SER A 177 7.68 18.34 22.76
C SER A 177 6.19 18.35 22.38
N MET A 178 5.67 17.27 21.78
CA MET A 178 4.26 17.17 21.43
C MET A 178 3.38 17.10 22.70
N PRO A 179 2.21 17.74 22.68
CA PRO A 179 1.21 17.55 23.73
C PRO A 179 0.69 16.09 23.70
N PRO A 180 0.23 15.55 24.84
CA PRO A 180 -0.46 14.26 24.87
C PRO A 180 -1.63 14.24 23.90
N SER A 181 -1.59 13.33 22.91
CA SER A 181 -2.60 13.25 21.86
C SER A 181 -2.44 11.93 21.10
N PRO A 182 -3.47 11.44 20.39
CA PRO A 182 -3.33 10.30 19.48
C PRO A 182 -2.20 10.48 18.46
N ASN A 183 -1.99 11.68 17.94
CA ASN A 183 -0.91 11.97 16.99
C ASN A 183 0.48 11.72 17.59
N LYS A 184 0.67 12.02 18.89
CA LYS A 184 1.92 11.70 19.60
C LYS A 184 2.15 10.19 19.68
N ASP A 185 1.10 9.43 19.95
CA ASP A 185 1.18 7.96 20.04
C ASP A 185 1.52 7.36 18.67
N PHE A 186 0.92 7.86 17.59
CA PHE A 186 1.26 7.44 16.23
C PHE A 186 2.69 7.86 15.82
N ALA A 187 3.14 9.05 16.20
CA ALA A 187 4.51 9.47 15.99
C ALA A 187 5.52 8.55 16.72
N LEU A 188 5.22 8.20 17.97
CA LEU A 188 6.05 7.29 18.76
C LEU A 188 6.10 5.88 18.14
N ASN A 189 4.95 5.34 17.73
CA ASN A 189 4.89 4.03 17.07
C ASN A 189 5.69 4.01 15.76
N GLY A 190 5.56 5.06 14.95
CA GLY A 190 6.34 5.22 13.72
C GLY A 190 7.84 5.29 14.02
N PHE A 191 8.24 6.11 14.98
CA PHE A 191 9.62 6.26 15.42
C PHE A 191 10.24 4.92 15.83
N ILE A 192 9.56 4.15 16.70
CA ILE A 192 10.02 2.84 17.15
C ILE A 192 10.18 1.89 15.97
N SER A 193 9.20 1.89 15.04
CA SER A 193 9.26 1.04 13.85
C SER A 193 10.45 1.38 12.94
N GLY A 194 10.71 2.67 12.75
CA GLY A 194 11.85 3.15 11.95
C GLY A 194 13.19 2.82 12.60
N LEU A 195 13.29 2.97 13.91
CA LEU A 195 14.49 2.62 14.68
C LEU A 195 14.77 1.12 14.63
N ALA A 196 13.75 0.28 14.82
CA ALA A 196 13.85 -1.17 14.78
C ALA A 196 14.29 -1.70 13.40
N GLY A 197 13.92 -1.02 12.34
CA GLY A 197 14.33 -1.37 10.97
C GLY A 197 15.82 -1.13 10.70
N GLN A 198 16.47 -0.26 11.49
CA GLN A 198 17.91 0.05 11.39
C GLN A 198 18.74 -0.75 12.40
N ASP A 199 18.29 -0.80 13.63
CA ASP A 199 18.96 -1.47 14.75
C ASP A 199 17.91 -1.99 15.75
N GLY A 200 17.64 -3.30 15.70
CA GLY A 200 16.65 -3.93 16.56
C GLY A 200 17.01 -3.87 18.05
N GLU A 201 18.32 -3.82 18.41
CA GLU A 201 18.76 -3.70 19.81
C GLU A 201 18.54 -2.27 20.33
N ALA A 202 18.78 -1.26 19.50
CA ALA A 202 18.52 0.13 19.87
C ALA A 202 17.03 0.39 20.12
N ALA A 203 16.12 -0.24 19.36
CA ALA A 203 14.69 -0.08 19.54
C ALA A 203 14.19 -0.61 20.91
N VAL A 204 14.88 -1.59 21.49
CA VAL A 204 14.50 -2.17 22.81
C VAL A 204 15.03 -1.32 23.97
N ALA A 205 16.03 -0.47 23.73
CA ALA A 205 16.66 0.37 24.75
C ALA A 205 15.89 1.70 25.00
N TRP A 206 14.90 2.02 24.17
CA TRP A 206 14.04 3.20 24.25
C TRP A 206 12.65 2.86 24.81
#